data_9718ad436364777736a3e41de88b3ca2
#
_entry.id   9718ad436364777736a3e41de88b3ca2
#
_cell.length_a   1.000
_cell.length_b   1.000
_cell.length_c   1.000
_cell.angle_alpha   90.00
_cell.angle_beta   90.00
_cell.angle_gamma   90.00
#
_symmetry.space_group_name_H-M   'P 1'
#
loop_
_entity.id
_entity.type
_entity.pdbx_description
1 polymer ?
#
loop_
_entity_poly.entity_id
_entity_poly.type
_entity_poly.pdbx_seq_one_letter_code
_entity_poly.pdbx_strand_id
1 'polypeptide(L)'
;MAGPEMPIFARTFDLLLWLMAVTKHFPRTHRHTFTHRLLNAAFDLRERLEEANLRRGNHRATRLLEADEALARLRLYLRMEGDC
;
A
#
# COMPACT_ATOMS: atom_id res chain seq x y z
N MET A 1 2.72 20.70 -16.17
CA MET A 1 2.81 19.38 -15.67
C MET A 1 4.22 19.05 -15.28
N ALA A 2 4.35 18.61 -14.12
CA ALA A 2 5.63 18.11 -13.73
C ALA A 2 6.03 17.05 -14.73
N GLY A 3 7.28 16.79 -14.82
CA GLY A 3 7.76 15.73 -15.64
C GLY A 3 6.92 14.49 -15.44
N PRO A 4 7.18 13.47 -16.17
CA PRO A 4 6.36 12.27 -16.13
C PRO A 4 6.35 11.72 -14.72
N GLU A 5 5.25 11.96 -14.06
CA GLU A 5 5.00 11.29 -12.80
C GLU A 5 4.69 9.84 -13.14
N MET A 6 5.38 8.92 -12.47
CA MET A 6 5.16 7.51 -12.73
C MET A 6 3.70 7.16 -12.38
N PRO A 7 2.98 6.49 -13.30
CA PRO A 7 1.59 6.12 -13.02
C PRO A 7 1.40 5.35 -11.72
N ILE A 8 2.41 4.60 -11.31
CA ILE A 8 2.32 3.82 -10.07
C ILE A 8 2.13 4.72 -8.85
N PHE A 9 2.72 5.92 -8.85
CA PHE A 9 2.57 6.84 -7.73
C PHE A 9 1.16 7.40 -7.67
N ALA A 10 0.60 7.79 -8.82
CA ALA A 10 -0.78 8.26 -8.86
C ALA A 10 -1.73 7.16 -8.41
N ARG A 11 -1.51 5.93 -8.89
CA ARG A 11 -2.38 4.81 -8.54
C ARG A 11 -2.30 4.44 -7.06
N THR A 12 -1.11 4.47 -6.49
CA THR A 12 -0.98 4.15 -5.06
C THR A 12 -1.58 5.26 -4.19
N PHE A 13 -1.48 6.51 -4.62
CA PHE A 13 -2.11 7.61 -3.93
C PHE A 13 -3.64 7.44 -3.93
N ASP A 14 -4.21 7.15 -5.10
CA ASP A 14 -5.64 6.92 -5.21
C ASP A 14 -6.08 5.71 -4.38
N LEU A 15 -5.29 4.65 -4.38
CA LEU A 15 -5.56 3.47 -3.58
C LEU A 15 -5.61 3.81 -2.09
N LEU A 16 -4.64 4.60 -1.61
CA LEU A 16 -4.60 5.00 -0.21
C LEU A 16 -5.85 5.80 0.16
N LEU A 17 -6.24 6.76 -0.68
CA LEU A 17 -7.43 7.55 -0.43
C LEU A 17 -8.68 6.67 -0.38
N TRP A 18 -8.78 5.74 -1.32
CA TRP A 18 -9.91 4.81 -1.37
C TRP A 18 -9.96 3.94 -0.11
N LEU A 19 -8.83 3.38 0.27
CA LEU A 19 -8.76 2.53 1.47
C LEU A 19 -9.14 3.31 2.72
N MET A 20 -8.65 4.53 2.86
CA MET A 20 -9.01 5.34 4.01
C MET A 20 -10.50 5.62 4.06
N ALA A 21 -11.14 5.75 2.92
CA ALA A 21 -12.59 5.97 2.87
C ALA A 21 -13.36 4.69 3.20
N VAL A 22 -12.99 3.55 2.59
CA VAL A 22 -13.76 2.31 2.79
C VAL A 22 -13.55 1.70 4.17
N THR A 23 -12.37 1.89 4.77
CA THR A 23 -12.11 1.30 6.09
C THR A 23 -12.98 1.93 7.18
N LYS A 24 -13.53 3.10 6.94
CA LYS A 24 -14.48 3.70 7.88
C LYS A 24 -15.74 2.86 8.02
N HIS A 25 -16.05 2.05 7.03
CA HIS A 25 -17.24 1.20 7.01
C HIS A 25 -16.97 -0.21 7.49
N PHE A 26 -15.72 -0.53 7.84
CA PHE A 26 -15.38 -1.84 8.36
C PHE A 26 -15.94 -2.02 9.77
N PRO A 27 -16.29 -3.25 10.16
CA PRO A 27 -16.79 -3.50 11.50
C PRO A 27 -15.83 -3.02 12.58
N ARG A 28 -16.38 -2.52 13.68
CA ARG A 28 -15.56 -2.01 14.79
C ARG A 28 -14.55 -3.03 15.30
N THR A 29 -14.93 -4.29 15.30
CA THR A 29 -14.07 -5.36 15.78
C THR A 29 -12.80 -5.50 14.95
N HIS A 30 -12.80 -4.98 13.72
CA HIS A 30 -11.64 -5.05 12.82
C HIS A 30 -10.75 -3.82 12.88
N ARG A 31 -11.20 -2.73 13.50
CA ARG A 31 -10.51 -1.44 13.38
C ARG A 31 -9.13 -1.40 14.00
N HIS A 32 -8.96 -2.04 15.16
CA HIS A 32 -7.71 -1.92 15.90
C HIS A 32 -6.65 -2.93 15.47
N THR A 33 -7.05 -3.98 14.80
CA THR A 33 -6.11 -5.01 14.37
C THR A 33 -6.04 -5.11 12.86
N PHE A 34 -7.15 -5.47 12.25
CA PHE A 34 -7.18 -5.79 10.83
C PHE A 34 -7.02 -4.54 9.97
N THR A 35 -7.84 -3.52 10.24
CA THR A 35 -7.79 -2.27 9.48
C THR A 35 -6.42 -1.62 9.62
N HIS A 36 -5.84 -1.66 10.81
CA HIS A 36 -4.52 -1.09 11.05
C HIS A 36 -3.46 -1.78 10.19
N ARG A 37 -3.49 -3.11 10.14
CA ARG A 37 -2.54 -3.87 9.32
C ARG A 37 -2.74 -3.62 7.83
N LEU A 38 -3.99 -3.51 7.41
CA LEU A 38 -4.33 -3.24 6.02
C LEU A 38 -3.77 -1.89 5.58
N LEU A 39 -4.02 -0.85 6.37
CA LEU A 39 -3.54 0.48 6.05
C LEU A 39 -2.03 0.56 6.12
N ASN A 40 -1.40 -0.09 7.10
CA ASN A 40 0.06 -0.11 7.18
C ASN A 40 0.67 -0.78 5.95
N ALA A 41 0.09 -1.87 5.47
CA ALA A 41 0.59 -2.52 4.25
C ALA A 41 0.49 -1.58 3.05
N ALA A 42 -0.60 -0.82 2.95
CA ALA A 42 -0.78 0.13 1.85
C ALA A 42 0.21 1.28 1.93
N PHE A 43 0.44 1.82 3.13
CA PHE A 43 1.44 2.87 3.32
C PHE A 43 2.85 2.35 3.03
N ASP A 44 3.17 1.13 3.50
CA ASP A 44 4.47 0.52 3.22
C ASP A 44 4.70 0.37 1.72
N LEU A 45 3.69 -0.08 1.00
CA LEU A 45 3.79 -0.21 -0.45
C LEU A 45 4.19 1.12 -1.08
N ARG A 46 3.49 2.19 -0.73
CA ARG A 46 3.78 3.51 -1.28
C ARG A 46 5.17 3.99 -0.87
N GLU A 47 5.52 3.84 0.40
CA GLU A 47 6.80 4.32 0.90
C GLU A 47 7.96 3.56 0.28
N ARG A 48 7.85 2.25 0.14
CA ARG A 48 8.92 1.46 -0.49
C ARG A 48 9.09 1.83 -1.95
N LEU A 49 8.00 2.12 -2.64
CA LEU A 49 8.08 2.58 -4.03
C LEU A 49 8.78 3.93 -4.16
N GLU A 50 8.48 4.86 -3.26
CA GLU A 50 9.13 6.16 -3.27
C GLU A 50 10.62 6.02 -2.96
N GLU A 51 10.97 5.18 -1.99
CA GLU A 51 12.37 4.92 -1.67
C GLU A 51 13.10 4.29 -2.85
N ALA A 52 12.46 3.35 -3.54
CA ALA A 52 13.05 2.74 -4.73
C ALA A 52 13.33 3.77 -5.81
N ASN A 53 12.44 4.75 -5.95
CA ASN A 53 12.61 5.81 -6.93
C ASN A 53 13.82 6.69 -6.65
N LEU A 54 14.21 6.78 -5.37
CA LEU A 54 15.36 7.59 -4.94
C LEU A 54 16.67 6.80 -4.92
N ARG A 55 16.61 5.49 -5.05
CA ARG A 55 17.78 4.63 -4.92
C ARG A 55 18.19 4.07 -6.27
N ARG A 56 19.37 3.43 -6.29
CA ARG A 56 19.89 2.77 -7.49
C ARG A 56 20.48 1.43 -7.11
N GLY A 57 20.65 0.56 -8.11
CA GLY A 57 21.31 -0.72 -7.93
C GLY A 57 20.62 -1.62 -6.90
N ASN A 58 21.39 -2.20 -6.01
CA ASN A 58 20.88 -3.14 -5.04
C ASN A 58 19.92 -2.52 -4.05
N HIS A 59 20.11 -1.25 -3.71
CA HIS A 59 19.20 -0.57 -2.80
C HIS A 59 17.82 -0.42 -3.43
N ARG A 60 17.78 -0.12 -4.71
CA ARG A 60 16.51 -0.04 -5.44
C ARG A 60 15.84 -1.40 -5.49
N ALA A 61 16.60 -2.43 -5.83
CA ALA A 61 16.05 -3.78 -5.92
C ALA A 61 15.45 -4.23 -4.58
N THR A 62 16.14 -3.93 -3.48
CA THR A 62 15.66 -4.27 -2.14
C THR A 62 14.34 -3.57 -1.84
N ARG A 63 14.24 -2.26 -2.15
CA ARG A 63 13.01 -1.52 -1.90
C ARG A 63 11.85 -2.01 -2.77
N LEU A 64 12.13 -2.39 -4.00
CA LEU A 64 11.10 -2.94 -4.88
C LEU A 64 10.60 -4.28 -4.37
N LEU A 65 11.49 -5.12 -3.86
CA LEU A 65 11.11 -6.39 -3.26
C LEU A 65 10.22 -6.17 -2.03
N GLU A 66 10.59 -5.22 -1.18
CA GLU A 66 9.79 -4.89 -0.01
C GLU A 66 8.42 -4.33 -0.40
N ALA A 67 8.36 -3.55 -1.47
CA ALA A 67 7.09 -3.07 -2.01
C ALA A 67 6.21 -4.23 -2.48
N ASP A 68 6.81 -5.21 -3.16
CA ASP A 68 6.08 -6.39 -3.62
C ASP A 68 5.53 -7.19 -2.45
N GLU A 69 6.31 -7.31 -1.39
CA GLU A 69 5.85 -7.99 -0.18
C GLU A 69 4.70 -7.24 0.49
N ALA A 70 4.77 -5.91 0.52
CA ALA A 70 3.69 -5.11 1.08
C ALA A 70 2.41 -5.26 0.25
N LEU A 71 2.55 -5.32 -1.08
CA LEU A 71 1.42 -5.54 -1.96
C LEU A 71 0.77 -6.91 -1.71
N ALA A 72 1.58 -7.93 -1.49
CA ALA A 72 1.08 -9.26 -1.18
C ALA A 72 0.28 -9.26 0.12
N ARG A 73 0.78 -8.57 1.14
CA ARG A 73 0.06 -8.44 2.42
C ARG A 73 -1.26 -7.70 2.22
N LEU A 74 -1.24 -6.62 1.45
CA LEU A 74 -2.44 -5.84 1.18
C LEU A 74 -3.50 -6.68 0.50
N ARG A 75 -3.11 -7.46 -0.51
CA ARG A 75 -4.02 -8.36 -1.21
C ARG A 75 -4.62 -9.40 -0.27
N LEU A 76 -3.79 -9.95 0.61
CA LEU A 76 -4.26 -10.92 1.60
C LEU A 76 -5.32 -10.31 2.50
N TYR A 77 -5.05 -9.14 3.05
CA TYR A 77 -5.98 -8.50 3.98
C TYR A 77 -7.28 -8.11 3.30
N LEU A 78 -7.22 -7.62 2.06
CA LEU A 78 -8.44 -7.29 1.31
C LEU A 78 -9.28 -8.54 1.03
N ARG A 79 -8.63 -9.66 0.72
CA ARG A 79 -9.33 -10.92 0.52
C ARG A 79 -10.00 -11.39 1.80
N MET A 80 -9.28 -11.31 2.91
CA MET A 80 -9.84 -11.72 4.21
C MET A 80 -11.06 -10.89 4.56
N GLU A 81 -11.02 -9.58 4.33
CA GLU A 81 -12.17 -8.72 4.62
C GLU A 81 -13.36 -9.08 3.72
N GLY A 82 -13.10 -9.40 2.47
CA GLY A 82 -14.16 -9.79 1.55
C GLY A 82 -14.83 -11.11 1.93
N ASP A 83 -14.13 -11.97 2.66
CA ASP A 83 -14.66 -13.27 3.08
C ASP A 83 -15.42 -13.18 4.41
N CYS A 84 -15.38 -12.06 5.07
CA CYS A 84 -16.13 -11.86 6.34
C CYS A 84 -17.61 -11.44 6.08
#